data_444e8bfae331548cc061a829b7c01455
#
_entry.id   444e8bfae331548cc061a829b7c01455
#
_cell.length_a   1.000
_cell.length_b   1.000
_cell.length_c   1.000
_cell.angle_alpha   90.00
_cell.angle_beta   90.00
_cell.angle_gamma   90.00
#
_symmetry.space_group_name_H-M   'P 1'
#
loop_
_entity.id
_entity.type
_entity.pdbx_description
1 polymer ?
#
loop_
_entity_poly.entity_id
_entity_poly.type
_entity_poly.pdbx_seq_one_letter_code
_entity_poly.pdbx_strand_id
1 'polypeptide(L)'
;MRSTATRRRADAVAVAMRVIADDGLTTAALQRVADEIGVSQPYVFRLFGSKQGLLLACIDEVGARVRTAFRAAAAERPGDPMTAMGAGFRELLSGGATGGLWLQASAIARRDEVVAARCRDVIAVLLDESAALTGAGADDLARFLADGALVVLLQAIRVDLSSGTRAAVGALLPGRATA
;
A
#
# COMPACT_ATOMS: atom_id res chain seq x y z
N MET A 1 16.32 21.87 -9.09
CA MET A 1 14.88 22.23 -9.10
C MET A 1 14.11 21.16 -9.86
N ARG A 2 13.23 20.39 -9.21
CA ARG A 2 12.32 19.49 -9.94
C ARG A 2 11.36 20.33 -10.78
N SER A 3 11.12 19.94 -12.02
CA SER A 3 10.20 20.67 -12.91
C SER A 3 8.80 20.75 -12.26
N THR A 4 8.07 21.81 -12.55
CA THR A 4 6.69 22.02 -12.03
C THR A 4 5.76 20.84 -12.36
N ALA A 5 5.97 20.17 -13.50
CA ALA A 5 5.22 18.98 -13.91
C ALA A 5 5.52 17.77 -13.01
N THR A 6 6.78 17.52 -12.64
CA THR A 6 7.18 16.44 -11.74
C THR A 6 6.57 16.62 -10.36
N ARG A 7 6.59 17.84 -9.82
CA ARG A 7 5.97 18.15 -8.53
C ARG A 7 4.47 17.93 -8.58
N ARG A 8 3.79 18.46 -9.60
CA ARG A 8 2.33 18.27 -9.76
C ARG A 8 1.94 16.80 -9.94
N ARG A 9 2.80 16.01 -10.62
CA ARG A 9 2.58 14.57 -10.74
C ARG A 9 2.65 13.87 -9.37
N ALA A 10 3.63 14.22 -8.55
CA ALA A 10 3.76 13.66 -7.19
C ALA A 10 2.58 14.09 -6.29
N ASP A 11 2.18 15.37 -6.34
CA ASP A 11 1.02 15.88 -5.60
C ASP A 11 -0.27 15.13 -6.02
N ALA A 12 -0.45 14.92 -7.33
CA ALA A 12 -1.59 14.18 -7.86
C ALA A 12 -1.61 12.72 -7.38
N VAL A 13 -0.46 12.02 -7.34
CA VAL A 13 -0.37 10.65 -6.82
C VAL A 13 -0.71 10.62 -5.34
N ALA A 14 -0.18 11.54 -4.54
CA ALA A 14 -0.44 11.59 -3.10
C ALA A 14 -1.95 11.77 -2.78
N VAL A 15 -2.63 12.65 -3.51
CA VAL A 15 -4.08 12.85 -3.38
C VAL A 15 -4.84 11.63 -3.92
N ALA A 16 -4.46 11.11 -5.09
CA ALA A 16 -5.13 9.98 -5.73
C ALA A 16 -5.09 8.72 -4.88
N MET A 17 -3.99 8.46 -4.17
CA MET A 17 -3.90 7.31 -3.26
C MET A 17 -5.03 7.30 -2.23
N ARG A 18 -5.31 8.45 -1.61
CA ARG A 18 -6.37 8.59 -0.61
C ARG A 18 -7.75 8.51 -1.27
N VAL A 19 -7.96 9.30 -2.30
CA VAL A 19 -9.27 9.36 -2.99
C VAL A 19 -9.67 8.01 -3.59
N ILE A 20 -8.74 7.30 -4.24
CA ILE A 20 -9.02 5.97 -4.81
C ILE A 20 -9.20 4.92 -3.70
N ALA A 21 -8.48 5.00 -2.59
CA ALA A 21 -8.68 4.11 -1.46
C ALA A 21 -10.12 4.16 -0.93
N ASP A 22 -10.69 5.37 -0.85
CA ASP A 22 -12.02 5.62 -0.30
C ASP A 22 -13.14 5.38 -1.33
N ASP A 23 -12.99 5.90 -2.55
CA ASP A 23 -14.07 6.00 -3.55
C ASP A 23 -13.89 5.01 -4.72
N GLY A 24 -12.78 4.27 -4.77
CA GLY A 24 -12.40 3.48 -5.93
C GLY A 24 -11.96 4.32 -7.13
N LEU A 25 -11.59 3.66 -8.23
CA LEU A 25 -11.14 4.31 -9.46
C LEU A 25 -12.32 4.76 -10.32
N THR A 26 -13.09 5.73 -9.86
CA THR A 26 -14.27 6.28 -10.54
C THR A 26 -13.96 7.59 -11.29
N THR A 27 -14.87 8.03 -12.15
CA THR A 27 -14.75 9.35 -12.79
C THR A 27 -14.89 10.48 -11.77
N ALA A 28 -15.77 10.31 -10.78
CA ALA A 28 -15.93 11.26 -9.67
C ALA A 28 -14.65 11.36 -8.82
N ALA A 29 -14.00 10.22 -8.54
CA ALA A 29 -12.72 10.20 -7.83
C ALA A 29 -11.64 10.99 -8.59
N LEU A 30 -11.57 10.85 -9.92
CA LEU A 30 -10.62 11.63 -10.72
C LEU A 30 -10.92 13.14 -10.71
N GLN A 31 -12.20 13.52 -10.71
CA GLN A 31 -12.57 14.93 -10.56
C GLN A 31 -12.14 15.46 -9.19
N ARG A 32 -12.39 14.72 -8.11
CA ARG A 32 -11.91 15.10 -6.77
C ARG A 32 -10.39 15.27 -6.71
N VAL A 33 -9.63 14.37 -7.33
CA VAL A 33 -8.16 14.52 -7.42
C VAL A 33 -7.79 15.83 -8.13
N ALA A 34 -8.44 16.13 -9.26
CA ALA A 34 -8.19 17.36 -10.01
C ALA A 34 -8.50 18.62 -9.18
N ASP A 35 -9.65 18.64 -8.51
CA ASP A 35 -10.11 19.76 -7.67
C ASP A 35 -9.15 20.01 -6.50
N GLU A 36 -8.72 18.95 -5.80
CA GLU A 36 -7.83 19.07 -4.65
C GLU A 36 -6.42 19.58 -5.01
N ILE A 37 -5.91 19.24 -6.20
CA ILE A 37 -4.61 19.76 -6.66
C ILE A 37 -4.73 21.07 -7.46
N GLY A 38 -5.94 21.60 -7.58
CA GLY A 38 -6.19 22.89 -8.27
C GLY A 38 -5.94 22.86 -9.76
N VAL A 39 -6.33 21.77 -10.45
CA VAL A 39 -6.20 21.62 -11.91
C VAL A 39 -7.48 21.09 -12.54
N SER A 40 -7.57 21.10 -13.88
CA SER A 40 -8.69 20.44 -14.57
C SER A 40 -8.48 18.92 -14.67
N GLN A 41 -9.58 18.16 -14.70
CA GLN A 41 -9.52 16.70 -14.93
C GLN A 41 -8.77 16.33 -16.25
N PRO A 42 -8.94 17.03 -17.39
CA PRO A 42 -8.11 16.79 -18.56
C PRO A 42 -6.60 16.97 -18.33
N TYR A 43 -6.21 17.84 -17.39
CA TYR A 43 -4.80 17.98 -17.03
C TYR A 43 -4.29 16.74 -16.30
N VAL A 44 -5.07 16.13 -15.41
CA VAL A 44 -4.72 14.86 -14.76
C VAL A 44 -4.51 13.77 -15.81
N PHE A 45 -5.41 13.65 -16.80
CA PHE A 45 -5.20 12.71 -17.91
C PHE A 45 -3.94 13.01 -18.72
N ARG A 46 -3.57 14.25 -18.91
CA ARG A 46 -2.32 14.60 -19.58
C ARG A 46 -1.08 14.19 -18.79
N LEU A 47 -1.13 14.20 -17.46
CA LEU A 47 -0.03 13.78 -16.60
C LEU A 47 0.18 12.25 -16.58
N PHE A 48 -0.88 11.47 -16.73
CA PHE A 48 -0.85 10.00 -16.54
C PHE A 48 -1.28 9.22 -17.79
N GLY A 49 -1.77 9.87 -18.83
CA GLY A 49 -2.26 9.28 -20.07
C GLY A 49 -3.66 8.67 -19.94
N SER A 50 -4.00 8.05 -18.82
CA SER A 50 -5.28 7.39 -18.59
C SER A 50 -5.59 7.24 -17.11
N LYS A 51 -6.82 6.79 -16.77
CA LYS A 51 -7.18 6.35 -15.42
C LYS A 51 -6.27 5.23 -14.94
N GLN A 52 -6.04 4.24 -15.82
CA GLN A 52 -5.15 3.13 -15.55
C GLN A 52 -3.72 3.63 -15.27
N GLY A 53 -3.19 4.57 -16.05
CA GLY A 53 -1.87 5.15 -15.84
C GLY A 53 -1.73 5.86 -14.48
N LEU A 54 -2.79 6.54 -14.00
CA LEU A 54 -2.82 7.09 -12.64
C LEU A 54 -2.80 5.98 -11.59
N LEU A 55 -3.61 4.93 -11.75
CA LEU A 55 -3.62 3.79 -10.82
C LEU A 55 -2.25 3.10 -10.76
N LEU A 56 -1.61 2.86 -11.92
CA LEU A 56 -0.27 2.27 -11.96
C LEU A 56 0.75 3.13 -11.21
N ALA A 57 0.70 4.46 -11.37
CA ALA A 57 1.56 5.36 -10.61
C ALA A 57 1.29 5.31 -9.09
N CYS A 58 0.04 5.13 -8.68
CA CYS A 58 -0.30 4.92 -7.26
C CYS A 58 0.19 3.58 -6.73
N ILE A 59 0.11 2.49 -7.52
CA ILE A 59 0.67 1.18 -7.16
C ILE A 59 2.20 1.26 -6.97
N ASP A 60 2.89 1.98 -7.86
CA ASP A 60 4.34 2.22 -7.73
C ASP A 60 4.67 2.98 -6.43
N GLU A 61 3.85 3.98 -6.08
CA GLU A 61 4.01 4.75 -4.86
C GLU A 61 3.78 3.90 -3.60
N VAL A 62 2.80 2.95 -3.61
CA VAL A 62 2.63 1.96 -2.53
C VAL A 62 3.93 1.18 -2.34
N GLY A 63 4.48 0.61 -3.41
CA GLY A 63 5.74 -0.13 -3.35
C GLY A 63 6.89 0.71 -2.80
N ALA A 64 7.01 1.96 -3.24
CA ALA A 64 8.05 2.88 -2.78
C ALA A 64 7.93 3.20 -1.28
N ARG A 65 6.72 3.44 -0.78
CA ARG A 65 6.45 3.69 0.65
C ARG A 65 6.77 2.49 1.51
N VAL A 66 6.33 1.30 1.10
CA VAL A 66 6.61 0.06 1.84
C VAL A 66 8.10 -0.20 1.90
N ARG A 67 8.83 -0.07 0.78
CA ARG A 67 10.29 -0.23 0.77
C ARG A 67 10.99 0.76 1.69
N THR A 68 10.55 2.02 1.69
CA THR A 68 11.11 3.03 2.58
C THR A 68 10.88 2.67 4.05
N ALA A 69 9.67 2.23 4.41
CA ALA A 69 9.35 1.78 5.76
C ALA A 69 10.17 0.55 6.17
N PHE A 70 10.34 -0.42 5.27
CA PHE A 70 11.14 -1.62 5.54
C PHE A 70 12.61 -1.29 5.81
N ARG A 71 13.23 -0.46 4.96
CA ARG A 71 14.62 -0.02 5.15
C ARG A 71 14.83 0.74 6.45
N ALA A 72 13.93 1.67 6.76
CA ALA A 72 13.99 2.43 8.00
C ALA A 72 13.89 1.51 9.23
N ALA A 73 12.88 0.64 9.26
CA ALA A 73 12.65 -0.27 10.38
C ALA A 73 13.79 -1.30 10.56
N ALA A 74 14.31 -1.86 9.47
CA ALA A 74 15.43 -2.80 9.53
C ALA A 74 16.72 -2.12 10.03
N ALA A 75 16.97 -0.86 9.66
CA ALA A 75 18.11 -0.09 10.13
C ALA A 75 18.02 0.25 11.63
N GLU A 76 16.82 0.50 12.13
CA GLU A 76 16.58 0.78 13.56
C GLU A 76 16.77 -0.46 14.45
N ARG A 77 16.50 -1.66 13.92
CA ARG A 77 16.61 -2.92 14.66
C ARG A 77 17.33 -4.02 13.85
N PRO A 78 18.64 -3.91 13.66
CA PRO A 78 19.39 -4.85 12.82
C PRO A 78 19.46 -6.28 13.38
N GLY A 79 19.23 -6.47 14.69
CA GLY A 79 19.20 -7.81 15.33
C GLY A 79 17.90 -8.58 15.09
N ASP A 80 16.82 -7.91 14.68
CA ASP A 80 15.53 -8.53 14.36
C ASP A 80 14.78 -7.71 13.28
N PRO A 81 15.35 -7.65 12.07
CA PRO A 81 14.81 -6.79 11.01
C PRO A 81 13.41 -7.24 10.54
N MET A 82 13.10 -8.53 10.55
CA MET A 82 11.80 -9.03 10.08
C MET A 82 10.65 -8.52 10.96
N THR A 83 10.78 -8.64 12.28
CA THR A 83 9.79 -8.13 13.24
C THR A 83 9.66 -6.61 13.15
N ALA A 84 10.79 -5.89 13.02
CA ALA A 84 10.79 -4.44 12.85
C ALA A 84 10.07 -4.00 11.58
N MET A 85 10.33 -4.65 10.43
CA MET A 85 9.64 -4.38 9.16
C MET A 85 8.14 -4.62 9.27
N GLY A 86 7.71 -5.69 9.95
CA GLY A 86 6.29 -5.96 10.22
C GLY A 86 5.63 -4.86 11.06
N ALA A 87 6.33 -4.30 12.05
CA ALA A 87 5.85 -3.17 12.84
C ALA A 87 5.75 -1.89 11.99
N GLY A 88 6.80 -1.55 11.25
CA GLY A 88 6.81 -0.39 10.35
C GLY A 88 5.74 -0.47 9.25
N PHE A 89 5.44 -1.68 8.76
CA PHE A 89 4.34 -1.89 7.82
C PHE A 89 2.97 -1.57 8.44
N ARG A 90 2.69 -2.06 9.65
CA ARG A 90 1.44 -1.73 10.35
C ARG A 90 1.28 -0.23 10.58
N GLU A 91 2.35 0.45 10.98
CA GLU A 91 2.35 1.91 11.15
C GLU A 91 2.06 2.63 9.83
N LEU A 92 2.74 2.25 8.74
CA LEU A 92 2.48 2.80 7.40
C LEU A 92 1.02 2.65 6.98
N LEU A 93 0.40 1.52 7.32
CA LEU A 93 -0.99 1.25 6.97
C LEU A 93 -2.01 1.98 7.84
N SER A 94 -1.64 2.45 9.04
CA SER A 94 -2.56 3.07 10.00
C SER A 94 -3.37 4.24 9.44
N GLY A 95 -2.81 4.97 8.46
CA GLY A 95 -3.50 6.04 7.74
C GLY A 95 -4.54 5.60 6.70
N GLY A 96 -4.73 4.30 6.46
CA GLY A 96 -5.75 3.72 5.59
C GLY A 96 -5.47 3.80 4.08
N ALA A 97 -4.90 4.88 3.59
CA ALA A 97 -4.75 5.13 2.15
C ALA A 97 -3.91 4.09 1.42
N THR A 98 -2.80 3.63 2.01
CA THR A 98 -1.89 2.65 1.39
C THR A 98 -2.57 1.28 1.27
N GLY A 99 -3.18 0.78 2.34
CA GLY A 99 -3.88 -0.51 2.34
C GLY A 99 -5.16 -0.46 1.50
N GLY A 100 -5.95 0.61 1.61
CA GLY A 100 -7.18 0.80 0.82
C GLY A 100 -6.90 0.84 -0.67
N LEU A 101 -5.88 1.60 -1.11
CA LEU A 101 -5.46 1.60 -2.51
C LEU A 101 -5.04 0.22 -2.98
N TRP A 102 -4.26 -0.52 -2.18
CA TRP A 102 -3.82 -1.86 -2.54
C TRP A 102 -4.99 -2.82 -2.76
N LEU A 103 -6.03 -2.75 -1.93
CA LEU A 103 -7.25 -3.53 -2.09
C LEU A 103 -8.03 -3.15 -3.37
N GLN A 104 -8.17 -1.86 -3.66
CA GLN A 104 -8.79 -1.39 -4.90
C GLN A 104 -8.00 -1.86 -6.13
N ALA A 105 -6.68 -1.76 -6.11
CA ALA A 105 -5.81 -2.25 -7.18
C ALA A 105 -5.94 -3.76 -7.36
N SER A 106 -5.98 -4.54 -6.26
CA SER A 106 -6.15 -5.99 -6.29
C SER A 106 -7.51 -6.41 -6.87
N ALA A 107 -8.58 -5.67 -6.55
CA ALA A 107 -9.90 -5.92 -7.12
C ALA A 107 -9.93 -5.67 -8.64
N ILE A 108 -9.27 -4.60 -9.11
CA ILE A 108 -9.16 -4.26 -10.54
C ILE A 108 -8.27 -5.28 -11.27
N ALA A 109 -7.17 -5.72 -10.66
CA ALA A 109 -6.22 -6.69 -11.20
C ALA A 109 -6.88 -8.02 -11.64
N ARG A 110 -8.00 -8.40 -11.02
CA ARG A 110 -8.77 -9.58 -11.41
C ARG A 110 -9.32 -9.53 -12.85
N ARG A 111 -9.42 -8.34 -13.44
CA ARG A 111 -10.00 -8.10 -14.77
C ARG A 111 -9.09 -7.28 -15.69
N ASP A 112 -7.92 -6.88 -15.20
CA ASP A 112 -6.97 -6.03 -15.91
C ASP A 112 -5.56 -6.58 -15.72
N GLU A 113 -5.03 -7.23 -16.77
CA GLU A 113 -3.72 -7.87 -16.73
C GLU A 113 -2.57 -6.88 -16.57
N VAL A 114 -2.70 -5.65 -17.06
CA VAL A 114 -1.66 -4.62 -16.89
C VAL A 114 -1.55 -4.23 -15.42
N VAL A 115 -2.68 -4.08 -14.74
CA VAL A 115 -2.72 -3.81 -13.29
C VAL A 115 -2.21 -5.03 -12.51
N ALA A 116 -2.62 -6.24 -12.91
CA ALA A 116 -2.15 -7.48 -12.26
C ALA A 116 -0.64 -7.65 -12.38
N ALA A 117 -0.06 -7.42 -13.57
CA ALA A 117 1.38 -7.47 -13.78
C ALA A 117 2.10 -6.47 -12.86
N ARG A 118 1.62 -5.21 -12.81
CA ARG A 118 2.23 -4.20 -11.94
C ARG A 118 2.17 -4.57 -10.46
N CYS A 119 1.06 -5.15 -9.99
CA CYS A 119 0.96 -5.63 -8.61
C CYS A 119 1.96 -6.76 -8.33
N ARG A 120 2.13 -7.71 -9.27
CA ARG A 120 3.14 -8.77 -9.15
C ARG A 120 4.56 -8.21 -9.09
N ASP A 121 4.89 -7.24 -9.95
CA ASP A 121 6.20 -6.58 -9.96
C ASP A 121 6.51 -5.92 -8.61
N VAL A 122 5.53 -5.19 -8.05
CA VAL A 122 5.69 -4.55 -6.74
C VAL A 122 5.93 -5.59 -5.64
N ILE A 123 5.14 -6.68 -5.61
CA ILE A 123 5.34 -7.76 -4.63
C ILE A 123 6.72 -8.40 -4.79
N ALA A 124 7.15 -8.72 -6.03
CA ALA A 124 8.46 -9.30 -6.29
C ALA A 124 9.58 -8.42 -5.76
N VAL A 125 9.55 -7.11 -6.06
CA VAL A 125 10.53 -6.15 -5.56
C VAL A 125 10.53 -6.04 -4.03
N LEU A 126 9.36 -6.12 -3.38
CA LEU A 126 9.27 -6.09 -1.92
C LEU A 126 9.83 -7.37 -1.29
N LEU A 127 9.62 -8.54 -1.91
CA LEU A 127 10.20 -9.80 -1.44
C LEU A 127 11.71 -9.82 -1.60
N ASP A 128 12.25 -9.37 -2.75
CA ASP A 128 13.69 -9.25 -2.99
C ASP A 128 14.35 -8.30 -1.97
N GLU A 129 13.73 -7.16 -1.71
CA GLU A 129 14.20 -6.20 -0.70
C GLU A 129 14.17 -6.83 0.70
N SER A 130 13.10 -7.55 1.06
CA SER A 130 12.97 -8.22 2.35
C SER A 130 14.03 -9.30 2.52
N ALA A 131 14.29 -10.10 1.48
CA ALA A 131 15.39 -11.09 1.49
C ALA A 131 16.75 -10.41 1.71
N ALA A 132 17.02 -9.33 1.01
CA ALA A 132 18.27 -8.60 1.13
C ALA A 132 18.48 -7.98 2.52
N LEU A 133 17.44 -7.48 3.15
CA LEU A 133 17.49 -6.85 4.48
C LEU A 133 17.59 -7.87 5.62
N THR A 134 17.07 -9.08 5.43
CA THR A 134 16.89 -10.06 6.52
C THR A 134 17.71 -11.33 6.36
N GLY A 135 18.16 -11.66 5.15
CA GLY A 135 18.73 -12.97 4.82
C GLY A 135 17.72 -14.13 4.85
N ALA A 136 16.40 -13.83 4.90
CA ALA A 136 15.37 -14.83 5.05
C ALA A 136 15.19 -15.67 3.77
N GLY A 137 14.89 -16.96 3.98
CA GLY A 137 14.55 -17.90 2.90
C GLY A 137 13.08 -17.77 2.44
N ALA A 138 12.73 -18.52 1.40
CA ALA A 138 11.42 -18.46 0.74
C ALA A 138 10.25 -18.71 1.72
N ASP A 139 10.38 -19.67 2.66
CA ASP A 139 9.32 -20.01 3.61
C ASP A 139 9.03 -18.86 4.58
N ASP A 140 10.06 -18.18 5.08
CA ASP A 140 9.90 -17.05 5.99
C ASP A 140 9.36 -15.82 5.26
N LEU A 141 9.80 -15.60 4.02
CA LEU A 141 9.24 -14.55 3.17
C LEU A 141 7.77 -14.80 2.84
N ALA A 142 7.39 -16.05 2.58
CA ALA A 142 5.99 -16.41 2.35
C ALA A 142 5.11 -16.15 3.59
N ARG A 143 5.60 -16.49 4.79
CA ARG A 143 4.91 -16.17 6.06
C ARG A 143 4.81 -14.66 6.26
N PHE A 144 5.90 -13.94 6.04
CA PHE A 144 5.92 -12.47 6.16
C PHE A 144 4.92 -11.80 5.21
N LEU A 145 4.84 -12.27 3.95
CA LEU A 145 3.86 -11.79 2.99
C LEU A 145 2.42 -12.11 3.43
N ALA A 146 2.18 -13.34 3.93
CA ALA A 146 0.87 -13.75 4.44
C ALA A 146 0.43 -12.90 5.64
N ASP A 147 1.34 -12.62 6.57
CA ASP A 147 1.07 -11.73 7.72
C ASP A 147 0.77 -10.31 7.25
N GLY A 148 1.50 -9.79 6.27
CA GLY A 148 1.25 -8.49 5.67
C GLY A 148 -0.12 -8.41 4.98
N ALA A 149 -0.50 -9.43 4.22
CA ALA A 149 -1.82 -9.52 3.58
C ALA A 149 -2.95 -9.56 4.62
N LEU A 150 -2.76 -10.30 5.71
CA LEU A 150 -3.69 -10.35 6.82
C LEU A 150 -3.87 -8.98 7.49
N VAL A 151 -2.78 -8.24 7.71
CA VAL A 151 -2.83 -6.86 8.24
C VAL A 151 -3.67 -5.95 7.35
N VAL A 152 -3.47 -5.98 6.03
CA VAL A 152 -4.26 -5.19 5.06
C VAL A 152 -5.74 -5.54 5.16
N LEU A 153 -6.08 -6.84 5.22
CA LEU A 153 -7.45 -7.30 5.32
C LEU A 153 -8.12 -6.85 6.63
N LEU A 154 -7.47 -7.09 7.77
CA LEU A 154 -8.01 -6.75 9.09
C LEU A 154 -8.22 -5.23 9.23
N GLN A 155 -7.29 -4.44 8.72
CA GLN A 155 -7.41 -2.99 8.73
C GLN A 155 -8.60 -2.51 7.86
N ALA A 156 -8.80 -3.13 6.70
CA ALA A 156 -9.91 -2.77 5.81
C ALA A 156 -11.29 -2.96 6.45
N ILE A 157 -11.40 -3.95 7.34
CA ILE A 157 -12.63 -4.21 8.12
C ILE A 157 -12.58 -3.57 9.52
N ARG A 158 -11.64 -2.62 9.72
CA ARG A 158 -11.50 -1.80 10.93
C ARG A 158 -11.25 -2.57 12.22
N VAL A 159 -10.52 -3.70 12.14
CA VAL A 159 -10.06 -4.40 13.33
C VAL A 159 -8.91 -3.60 13.96
N ASP A 160 -8.94 -3.45 15.28
CA ASP A 160 -7.85 -2.81 16.03
C ASP A 160 -6.59 -3.68 15.99
N LEU A 161 -5.52 -3.14 15.45
CA LEU A 161 -4.21 -3.77 15.31
C LEU A 161 -3.17 -3.22 16.30
N SER A 162 -3.56 -2.34 17.22
CA SER A 162 -2.65 -1.67 18.18
C SER A 162 -1.87 -2.67 19.04
N SER A 163 -2.51 -3.78 19.42
CA SER A 163 -1.89 -4.89 20.18
C SER A 163 -1.26 -5.97 19.29
N GLY A 164 -1.17 -5.75 17.98
CA GLY A 164 -0.61 -6.67 17.01
C GLY A 164 -1.62 -7.66 16.41
N THR A 165 -1.23 -8.27 15.28
CA THR A 165 -2.10 -9.14 14.47
C THR A 165 -2.64 -10.35 15.23
N ARG A 166 -1.80 -10.99 16.07
CA ARG A 166 -2.22 -12.16 16.85
C ARG A 166 -3.33 -11.83 17.85
N ALA A 167 -3.19 -10.71 18.58
CA ALA A 167 -4.21 -10.24 19.52
C ALA A 167 -5.50 -9.87 18.80
N ALA A 168 -5.40 -9.19 17.67
CA ALA A 168 -6.53 -8.83 16.81
C ALA A 168 -7.32 -10.07 16.33
N VAL A 169 -6.62 -11.10 15.85
CA VAL A 169 -7.25 -12.38 15.47
C VAL A 169 -7.89 -13.06 16.67
N GLY A 170 -7.20 -13.05 17.84
CA GLY A 170 -7.75 -13.60 19.09
C GLY A 170 -9.08 -12.93 19.49
N ALA A 171 -9.18 -11.62 19.33
CA ALA A 171 -10.41 -10.87 19.63
C ALA A 171 -11.60 -11.19 18.70
N LEU A 172 -11.34 -11.71 17.50
CA LEU A 172 -12.38 -12.14 16.56
C LEU A 172 -12.89 -13.57 16.84
N LEU A 173 -12.22 -14.34 17.69
CA LEU A 173 -12.64 -15.71 18.00
C LEU A 173 -13.83 -15.69 18.96
N PRO A 174 -14.97 -16.31 18.61
CA PRO A 174 -16.11 -16.41 19.51
C PRO A 174 -15.76 -17.19 20.79
N GLY A 175 -16.10 -16.64 21.96
CA GLY A 175 -15.94 -17.31 23.25
C GLY A 175 -14.59 -17.13 23.97
N ARG A 176 -13.68 -16.26 23.48
CA ARG A 176 -12.42 -15.92 24.17
C ARG A 176 -12.38 -14.46 24.70
N ALA A 177 -13.53 -13.83 24.84
CA ALA A 177 -13.64 -12.59 25.57
C ALA A 177 -13.45 -12.88 27.07
N THR A 178 -12.34 -12.43 27.61
CA THR A 178 -12.01 -12.31 29.05
C THR A 178 -11.93 -13.61 29.86
N ALA A 179 -10.73 -14.11 30.06
CA ALA A 179 -10.30 -14.63 31.32
C ALA A 179 -9.11 -13.77 31.81
#